data_c60f7df3ce04115e99e6bb2695ab51d1
#
_entry.id   c60f7df3ce04115e99e6bb2695ab51d1
#
_cell.length_a   1.000
_cell.length_b   1.000
_cell.length_c   1.000
_cell.angle_alpha   90.00
_cell.angle_beta   90.00
_cell.angle_gamma   90.00
#
_symmetry.space_group_name_H-M   'P 1'
#
loop_
_entity.id
_entity.type
_entity.pdbx_description
1 polymer ?
#
loop_
_entity_poly.entity_id
_entity_poly.type
_entity_poly.pdbx_seq_one_letter_code
_entity_poly.pdbx_strand_id
1 'polypeptide(L)'
;MKRTPIITRWQTMHRGRRMMEWLIFAAAITLGIFATAWLTQERLIFFPQPITSTAHLPTRAEPLEVVAADGKRLHGWIVKGTTVPAPTVIYFGGNAEEISWTLADAHWPREWTIAGLNYRGYGESEGASGEPELTADALAIYDAVTLRQDIDRSRVVVFGRSLGTALAAHLAAARPVAGAILVSPYDSLTAVGKEHYPWLPVSLLLRHRFNALADASRNRMPLLAVVGEADTIIPPERSRALFDAWTGPKTWLVVPGAGHNTLGASEIFWDGVAHFLAER
;
A
#
# COMPACT_ATOMS: atom_id res chain seq x y z
N MET A 1 -65.87 25.83 -26.47
CA MET A 1 -64.86 24.74 -26.49
C MET A 1 -63.60 25.27 -27.20
N LYS A 2 -62.52 25.55 -26.46
CA LYS A 2 -61.26 26.06 -27.03
C LYS A 2 -60.48 24.85 -27.54
N ARG A 3 -60.30 24.69 -28.85
CA ARG A 3 -59.45 23.67 -29.46
C ARG A 3 -57.98 24.09 -29.26
N THR A 4 -57.24 23.37 -28.46
CA THR A 4 -55.79 23.53 -28.34
C THR A 4 -55.14 23.23 -29.68
N PRO A 5 -54.25 24.07 -30.22
CA PRO A 5 -53.73 23.88 -31.58
C PRO A 5 -52.81 22.63 -31.62
N ILE A 6 -53.04 21.77 -32.61
CA ILE A 6 -52.30 20.52 -32.85
C ILE A 6 -50.78 20.74 -32.93
N ILE A 7 -50.33 21.89 -33.35
CA ILE A 7 -48.92 22.31 -33.47
C ILE A 7 -48.16 22.28 -32.12
N THR A 8 -48.79 22.66 -31.01
CA THR A 8 -48.17 22.64 -29.67
C THR A 8 -47.92 21.23 -29.17
N ARG A 9 -48.73 20.23 -29.56
CA ARG A 9 -48.60 18.83 -29.15
C ARG A 9 -47.43 18.15 -29.86
N TRP A 10 -47.18 18.49 -31.12
CA TRP A 10 -46.07 18.01 -31.92
C TRP A 10 -44.72 18.54 -31.40
N GLN A 11 -44.64 19.82 -31.05
CA GLN A 11 -43.40 20.42 -30.53
C GLN A 11 -43.01 19.86 -29.15
N THR A 12 -43.97 19.60 -28.28
CA THR A 12 -43.70 18.99 -26.97
C THR A 12 -43.27 17.53 -27.07
N MET A 13 -43.83 16.75 -27.99
CA MET A 13 -43.42 15.36 -28.25
C MET A 13 -41.98 15.29 -28.77
N HIS A 14 -41.59 16.15 -29.73
CA HIS A 14 -40.21 16.18 -30.25
C HIS A 14 -39.19 16.66 -29.22
N ARG A 15 -39.55 17.60 -28.33
CA ARG A 15 -38.70 18.02 -27.23
C ARG A 15 -38.49 16.90 -26.20
N GLY A 16 -39.55 16.16 -25.87
CA GLY A 16 -39.46 15.02 -24.95
C GLY A 16 -38.57 13.90 -25.50
N ARG A 17 -38.73 13.59 -26.80
CA ARG A 17 -37.88 12.57 -27.44
C ARG A 17 -36.40 12.97 -27.49
N ARG A 18 -36.06 14.20 -27.84
CA ARG A 18 -34.68 14.70 -27.82
C ARG A 18 -34.08 14.69 -26.44
N MET A 19 -34.87 15.10 -25.43
CA MET A 19 -34.42 15.04 -24.01
C MET A 19 -34.11 13.59 -23.61
N MET A 20 -34.97 12.63 -23.98
CA MET A 20 -34.73 11.21 -23.72
C MET A 20 -33.45 10.70 -24.42
N GLU A 21 -33.22 11.09 -25.67
CA GLU A 21 -32.02 10.74 -26.42
C GLU A 21 -30.75 11.27 -25.74
N TRP A 22 -30.79 12.51 -25.25
CA TRP A 22 -29.68 13.10 -24.48
C TRP A 22 -29.44 12.41 -23.12
N LEU A 23 -30.51 12.01 -22.42
CA LEU A 23 -30.39 11.26 -21.16
C LEU A 23 -29.78 9.87 -21.39
N ILE A 24 -30.22 9.18 -22.45
CA ILE A 24 -29.64 7.87 -22.82
C ILE A 24 -28.16 8.03 -23.18
N PHE A 25 -27.83 9.07 -23.96
CA PHE A 25 -26.43 9.34 -24.33
C PHE A 25 -25.56 9.67 -23.11
N ALA A 26 -26.05 10.52 -22.20
CA ALA A 26 -25.35 10.84 -20.95
C ALA A 26 -25.17 9.58 -20.07
N ALA A 27 -26.20 8.75 -19.93
CA ALA A 27 -26.11 7.49 -19.20
C ALA A 27 -25.10 6.54 -19.81
N ALA A 28 -25.06 6.41 -21.15
CA ALA A 28 -24.10 5.57 -21.85
C ALA A 28 -22.64 6.04 -21.64
N ILE A 29 -22.39 7.35 -21.68
CA ILE A 29 -21.07 7.93 -21.36
C ILE A 29 -20.68 7.61 -19.92
N THR A 30 -21.58 7.85 -18.96
CA THR A 30 -21.33 7.59 -17.55
C THR A 30 -21.01 6.12 -17.29
N LEU A 31 -21.78 5.21 -17.88
CA LEU A 31 -21.51 3.76 -17.82
C LEU A 31 -20.17 3.40 -18.47
N GLY A 32 -19.83 4.03 -19.59
CA GLY A 32 -18.54 3.86 -20.23
C GLY A 32 -17.37 4.29 -19.36
N ILE A 33 -17.48 5.43 -18.68
CA ILE A 33 -16.48 5.91 -17.71
C ILE A 33 -16.32 4.92 -16.56
N PHE A 34 -17.44 4.46 -15.97
CA PHE A 34 -17.40 3.51 -14.86
C PHE A 34 -16.82 2.15 -15.26
N ALA A 35 -17.20 1.64 -16.44
CA ALA A 35 -16.64 0.42 -16.98
C ALA A 35 -15.13 0.55 -17.23
N THR A 36 -14.68 1.68 -17.79
CA THR A 36 -13.25 1.95 -17.99
C THR A 36 -12.50 1.99 -16.67
N ALA A 37 -13.01 2.74 -15.68
CA ALA A 37 -12.41 2.80 -14.36
C ALA A 37 -12.33 1.41 -13.71
N TRP A 38 -13.39 0.60 -13.82
CA TRP A 38 -13.42 -0.76 -13.28
C TRP A 38 -12.42 -1.70 -13.97
N LEU A 39 -12.29 -1.61 -15.30
CA LEU A 39 -11.38 -2.46 -16.09
C LEU A 39 -9.91 -2.08 -15.94
N THR A 40 -9.62 -0.78 -15.71
CA THR A 40 -8.24 -0.27 -15.69
C THR A 40 -7.70 -0.01 -14.30
N GLN A 41 -8.48 -0.21 -13.24
CA GLN A 41 -8.11 0.16 -11.87
C GLN A 41 -6.80 -0.50 -11.39
N GLU A 42 -6.51 -1.73 -11.80
CA GLU A 42 -5.24 -2.39 -11.45
C GLU A 42 -4.03 -1.61 -11.95
N ARG A 43 -4.12 -1.05 -13.16
CA ARG A 43 -3.06 -0.19 -13.73
C ARG A 43 -2.95 1.18 -13.04
N LEU A 44 -4.02 1.60 -12.34
CA LEU A 44 -4.05 2.85 -11.57
C LEU A 44 -3.60 2.65 -10.12
N ILE A 45 -3.66 1.42 -9.61
CA ILE A 45 -3.25 1.07 -8.25
C ILE A 45 -1.83 0.51 -8.25
N PHE A 46 -1.54 -0.44 -9.16
CA PHE A 46 -0.26 -1.12 -9.23
C PHE A 46 0.56 -0.59 -10.41
N PHE A 47 1.79 -0.18 -10.13
CA PHE A 47 2.72 0.33 -11.13
C PHE A 47 3.99 -0.53 -11.11
N PRO A 48 3.95 -1.74 -11.71
CA PRO A 48 5.09 -2.64 -11.71
C PRO A 48 6.35 -1.97 -12.21
N GLN A 49 7.42 -2.06 -11.43
CA GLN A 49 8.73 -1.51 -11.74
C GLN A 49 9.70 -2.66 -12.01
N PRO A 50 10.46 -2.63 -13.12
CA PRO A 50 11.47 -3.61 -13.40
C PRO A 50 12.73 -3.37 -12.55
N ILE A 51 13.52 -4.41 -12.32
CA ILE A 51 14.88 -4.27 -11.81
C ILE A 51 15.75 -3.68 -12.93
N THR A 52 16.30 -2.51 -12.69
CA THR A 52 17.18 -1.84 -13.66
C THR A 52 18.67 -2.09 -13.39
N SER A 53 19.02 -2.34 -12.12
CA SER A 53 20.39 -2.63 -11.68
C SER A 53 20.33 -3.23 -10.26
N THR A 54 21.30 -4.08 -9.96
CA THR A 54 21.57 -4.58 -8.59
C THR A 54 22.93 -4.13 -8.06
N ALA A 55 23.64 -3.30 -8.81
CA ALA A 55 25.00 -2.86 -8.45
C ALA A 55 25.08 -2.00 -7.18
N HIS A 56 23.96 -1.42 -6.76
CA HIS A 56 23.83 -0.63 -5.52
C HIS A 56 23.65 -1.50 -4.27
N LEU A 57 23.28 -2.77 -4.43
CA LEU A 57 23.09 -3.66 -3.30
C LEU A 57 24.43 -3.90 -2.57
N PRO A 58 24.45 -3.85 -1.23
CA PRO A 58 25.66 -4.12 -0.48
C PRO A 58 26.10 -5.58 -0.61
N THR A 59 27.38 -5.85 -0.39
CA THR A 59 27.95 -7.21 -0.49
C THR A 59 27.31 -8.24 0.47
N ARG A 60 26.62 -7.76 1.51
CA ARG A 60 25.86 -8.60 2.46
C ARG A 60 24.42 -8.88 2.01
N ALA A 61 24.03 -8.38 0.84
CA ALA A 61 22.73 -8.70 0.25
C ALA A 61 22.78 -10.05 -0.47
N GLU A 62 21.77 -10.85 -0.25
CA GLU A 62 21.56 -12.15 -0.92
C GLU A 62 20.18 -12.15 -1.58
N PRO A 63 20.03 -12.81 -2.73
CA PRO A 63 18.70 -13.06 -3.29
C PRO A 63 17.83 -13.82 -2.30
N LEU A 64 16.55 -13.45 -2.25
CA LEU A 64 15.52 -14.13 -1.46
C LEU A 64 14.38 -14.51 -2.40
N GLU A 65 14.05 -15.79 -2.44
CA GLU A 65 12.89 -16.28 -3.18
C GLU A 65 11.92 -16.94 -2.22
N VAL A 66 10.62 -16.68 -2.45
CA VAL A 66 9.53 -17.32 -1.73
C VAL A 66 8.51 -17.82 -2.75
N VAL A 67 8.11 -19.08 -2.61
CA VAL A 67 7.06 -19.67 -3.43
C VAL A 67 5.72 -19.43 -2.74
N ALA A 68 4.85 -18.67 -3.38
CA ALA A 68 3.51 -18.41 -2.91
C ALA A 68 2.62 -19.67 -2.99
N ALA A 69 1.47 -19.67 -2.30
CA ALA A 69 0.59 -20.82 -2.22
C ALA A 69 0.03 -21.29 -3.59
N ASP A 70 -0.03 -20.40 -4.58
CA ASP A 70 -0.43 -20.71 -5.95
C ASP A 70 0.75 -21.10 -6.87
N GLY A 71 1.94 -21.32 -6.29
CA GLY A 71 3.15 -21.73 -7.00
C GLY A 71 3.92 -20.61 -7.69
N LYS A 72 3.51 -19.35 -7.55
CA LYS A 72 4.25 -18.21 -8.12
C LYS A 72 5.48 -17.90 -7.28
N ARG A 73 6.61 -17.64 -7.95
CA ARG A 73 7.86 -17.25 -7.30
C ARG A 73 7.87 -15.76 -7.09
N LEU A 74 8.09 -15.35 -5.85
CA LEU A 74 8.35 -13.99 -5.44
C LEU A 74 9.85 -13.80 -5.27
N HIS A 75 10.40 -12.75 -5.84
CA HIS A 75 11.82 -12.45 -5.82
C HIS A 75 12.12 -11.13 -5.12
N GLY A 76 13.20 -11.09 -4.38
CA GLY A 76 13.72 -9.90 -3.72
C GLY A 76 15.06 -10.17 -3.06
N TRP A 77 15.32 -9.52 -1.94
CA TRP A 77 16.61 -9.63 -1.27
C TRP A 77 16.47 -9.67 0.25
N ILE A 78 17.50 -10.21 0.86
CA ILE A 78 17.78 -10.12 2.28
C ILE A 78 19.15 -9.49 2.46
N VAL A 79 19.19 -8.33 3.12
CA VAL A 79 20.43 -7.64 3.49
C VAL A 79 20.74 -8.02 4.92
N LYS A 80 21.73 -8.92 5.11
CA LYS A 80 22.02 -9.51 6.41
C LYS A 80 22.52 -8.51 7.44
N GLY A 81 22.05 -8.64 8.65
CA GLY A 81 22.57 -7.94 9.82
C GLY A 81 23.96 -8.47 10.22
N THR A 82 24.64 -7.73 11.10
CA THR A 82 25.98 -8.10 11.60
C THR A 82 25.95 -9.06 12.78
N THR A 83 24.79 -9.31 13.38
CA THR A 83 24.57 -10.26 14.47
C THR A 83 23.89 -11.53 13.97
N VAL A 84 24.09 -12.67 14.64
CA VAL A 84 23.43 -13.95 14.33
C VAL A 84 23.02 -14.62 15.62
N PRO A 85 21.72 -14.93 15.84
CA PRO A 85 20.60 -14.55 15.00
C PRO A 85 20.36 -13.03 15.03
N ALA A 86 19.94 -12.46 13.88
CA ALA A 86 19.74 -11.04 13.72
C ALA A 86 18.28 -10.60 13.94
N PRO A 87 18.02 -9.44 14.59
CA PRO A 87 16.72 -8.80 14.53
C PRO A 87 16.42 -8.43 13.07
N THR A 88 15.15 -8.46 12.68
CA THR A 88 14.81 -8.39 11.25
C THR A 88 13.66 -7.44 10.99
N VAL A 89 13.83 -6.59 9.98
CA VAL A 89 12.74 -5.82 9.36
C VAL A 89 12.25 -6.58 8.14
N ILE A 90 10.94 -6.84 8.05
CA ILE A 90 10.28 -7.28 6.82
C ILE A 90 9.62 -6.06 6.19
N TYR A 91 10.13 -5.67 5.01
CA TYR A 91 9.76 -4.46 4.31
C TYR A 91 8.73 -4.72 3.21
N PHE A 92 7.67 -3.91 3.20
CA PHE A 92 6.64 -3.84 2.15
C PHE A 92 6.64 -2.46 1.51
N GLY A 93 7.00 -2.40 0.24
CA GLY A 93 7.17 -1.16 -0.50
C GLY A 93 5.88 -0.44 -0.87
N GLY A 94 6.02 0.73 -1.48
CA GLY A 94 4.92 1.46 -2.10
C GLY A 94 4.46 0.85 -3.42
N ASN A 95 3.40 1.43 -4.00
CA ASN A 95 2.77 0.89 -5.22
C ASN A 95 3.59 1.03 -6.51
N ALA A 96 4.63 1.85 -6.53
CA ALA A 96 5.51 2.06 -7.69
C ALA A 96 6.97 1.84 -7.32
N GLU A 97 7.24 0.92 -6.38
CA GLU A 97 8.55 0.73 -5.80
C GLU A 97 9.14 -0.64 -6.18
N GLU A 98 10.30 -0.61 -6.82
CA GLU A 98 11.20 -1.74 -6.86
C GLU A 98 12.09 -1.64 -5.61
N ILE A 99 12.03 -2.66 -4.75
CA ILE A 99 12.47 -2.53 -3.34
C ILE A 99 13.98 -2.53 -3.13
N SER A 100 14.80 -2.92 -4.10
CA SER A 100 16.25 -3.11 -3.89
C SER A 100 16.95 -1.83 -3.43
N TRP A 101 16.49 -0.67 -3.90
CA TRP A 101 17.03 0.62 -3.51
C TRP A 101 16.78 0.94 -2.02
N THR A 102 15.57 0.67 -1.55
CA THR A 102 15.23 0.89 -0.14
C THR A 102 15.95 -0.11 0.77
N LEU A 103 16.07 -1.37 0.36
CA LEU A 103 16.80 -2.38 1.15
C LEU A 103 18.31 -2.07 1.23
N ALA A 104 18.86 -1.40 0.23
CA ALA A 104 20.27 -1.00 0.18
C ALA A 104 20.58 0.31 0.92
N ASP A 105 19.57 1.01 1.44
CA ASP A 105 19.76 2.30 2.10
C ASP A 105 20.75 2.21 3.26
N ALA A 106 21.70 3.14 3.31
CA ALA A 106 22.77 3.14 4.28
C ALA A 106 22.35 3.52 5.70
N HIS A 107 21.15 4.11 5.86
CA HIS A 107 20.61 4.50 7.19
C HIS A 107 20.04 3.32 7.99
N TRP A 108 19.85 2.15 7.37
CA TRP A 108 19.43 0.97 8.12
C TRP A 108 20.46 0.59 9.18
N PRO A 109 20.07 0.37 10.46
CA PRO A 109 20.97 -0.08 11.50
C PRO A 109 21.64 -1.39 11.09
N ARG A 110 22.98 -1.45 11.19
CA ARG A 110 23.77 -2.56 10.62
C ARG A 110 23.52 -3.91 11.28
N GLU A 111 23.11 -3.91 12.53
CA GLU A 111 22.75 -5.12 13.30
C GLU A 111 21.45 -5.76 12.82
N TRP A 112 20.59 -4.98 12.15
CA TRP A 112 19.31 -5.47 11.63
C TRP A 112 19.46 -6.11 10.26
N THR A 113 18.82 -7.25 10.10
CA THR A 113 18.56 -7.82 8.78
C THR A 113 17.35 -7.12 8.17
N ILE A 114 17.46 -6.73 6.89
CA ILE A 114 16.36 -6.12 6.15
C ILE A 114 15.96 -7.07 5.03
N ALA A 115 14.74 -7.60 5.08
CA ALA A 115 14.20 -8.53 4.10
C ALA A 115 13.00 -7.91 3.39
N GLY A 116 12.92 -8.09 2.08
CA GLY A 116 11.78 -7.67 1.29
C GLY A 116 11.74 -8.36 -0.06
N LEU A 117 10.54 -8.51 -0.60
CA LEU A 117 10.32 -9.07 -1.92
C LEU A 117 9.49 -8.09 -2.75
N ASN A 118 9.79 -8.04 -4.02
CA ASN A 118 8.98 -7.31 -5.00
C ASN A 118 7.58 -7.92 -5.07
N TYR A 119 6.58 -7.09 -5.20
CA TYR A 119 5.20 -7.57 -5.42
C TYR A 119 5.09 -8.35 -6.73
N ARG A 120 4.07 -9.17 -6.86
CA ARG A 120 3.77 -9.90 -8.09
C ARG A 120 3.75 -8.95 -9.29
N GLY A 121 4.48 -9.32 -10.36
CA GLY A 121 4.67 -8.50 -11.56
C GLY A 121 5.71 -7.37 -11.43
N TYR A 122 6.30 -7.15 -10.25
CA TYR A 122 7.40 -6.22 -10.05
C TYR A 122 8.73 -6.98 -10.06
N GLY A 123 9.76 -6.31 -10.55
CA GLY A 123 11.09 -6.93 -10.63
C GLY A 123 11.03 -8.26 -11.37
N GLU A 124 11.48 -9.33 -10.69
CA GLU A 124 11.45 -10.71 -11.19
C GLU A 124 10.35 -11.58 -10.55
N SER A 125 9.47 -10.96 -9.73
CA SER A 125 8.34 -11.68 -9.12
C SER A 125 7.27 -12.04 -10.15
N GLU A 126 6.86 -13.30 -10.14
CA GLU A 126 5.86 -13.82 -11.07
C GLU A 126 4.42 -13.42 -10.69
N GLY A 127 3.51 -13.47 -11.65
CA GLY A 127 2.08 -13.24 -11.44
C GLY A 127 1.66 -11.78 -11.59
N ALA A 128 0.48 -11.45 -11.07
CA ALA A 128 -0.10 -10.12 -11.08
C ALA A 128 -0.51 -9.70 -9.67
N SER A 129 -0.33 -8.42 -9.37
CA SER A 129 -0.71 -7.85 -8.08
C SER A 129 -2.23 -7.79 -7.93
N GLY A 130 -2.71 -8.16 -6.74
CA GLY A 130 -4.07 -8.03 -6.28
C GLY A 130 -4.11 -8.05 -4.75
N GLU A 131 -5.15 -7.50 -4.13
CA GLU A 131 -5.23 -7.45 -2.66
C GLU A 131 -5.20 -8.85 -2.02
N PRO A 132 -5.99 -9.85 -2.50
CA PRO A 132 -5.94 -11.20 -1.93
C PRO A 132 -4.56 -11.85 -2.07
N GLU A 133 -3.92 -11.68 -3.22
CA GLU A 133 -2.61 -12.25 -3.51
C GLU A 133 -1.53 -11.61 -2.63
N LEU A 134 -1.48 -10.28 -2.58
CA LEU A 134 -0.47 -9.56 -1.81
C LEU A 134 -0.60 -9.77 -0.30
N THR A 135 -1.83 -9.91 0.22
CA THR A 135 -2.05 -10.24 1.64
C THR A 135 -1.61 -11.65 1.97
N ALA A 136 -1.88 -12.62 1.10
CA ALA A 136 -1.39 -14.00 1.26
C ALA A 136 0.14 -14.09 1.14
N ASP A 137 0.72 -13.35 0.19
CA ASP A 137 2.16 -13.28 -0.01
C ASP A 137 2.88 -12.68 1.21
N ALA A 138 2.32 -11.65 1.83
CA ALA A 138 2.89 -11.06 3.04
C ALA A 138 3.06 -12.09 4.17
N LEU A 139 2.07 -12.98 4.34
CA LEU A 139 2.15 -14.07 5.33
C LEU A 139 3.20 -15.11 4.92
N ALA A 140 3.24 -15.50 3.66
CA ALA A 140 4.22 -16.46 3.14
C ALA A 140 5.67 -15.94 3.28
N ILE A 141 5.88 -14.65 3.02
CA ILE A 141 7.18 -13.99 3.21
C ILE A 141 7.61 -14.04 4.68
N TYR A 142 6.71 -13.68 5.60
CA TYR A 142 6.98 -13.76 7.03
C TYR A 142 7.35 -15.18 7.45
N ASP A 143 6.54 -16.16 7.05
CA ASP A 143 6.76 -17.56 7.41
C ASP A 143 8.11 -18.05 6.87
N ALA A 144 8.47 -17.72 5.62
CA ALA A 144 9.75 -18.10 5.03
C ALA A 144 10.95 -17.40 5.70
N VAL A 145 10.85 -16.11 5.98
CA VAL A 145 11.93 -15.35 6.64
C VAL A 145 12.16 -15.87 8.06
N THR A 146 11.11 -16.11 8.82
CA THR A 146 11.22 -16.57 10.21
C THR A 146 11.61 -18.04 10.36
N LEU A 147 11.54 -18.84 9.30
CA LEU A 147 12.09 -20.21 9.30
C LEU A 147 13.62 -20.27 9.23
N ARG A 148 14.28 -19.18 8.85
CA ARG A 148 15.74 -19.12 8.75
C ARG A 148 16.39 -19.16 10.14
N GLN A 149 17.53 -19.82 10.25
CA GLN A 149 18.28 -19.95 11.51
C GLN A 149 19.07 -18.68 11.88
N ASP A 150 19.35 -17.83 10.89
CA ASP A 150 20.07 -16.57 11.05
C ASP A 150 19.16 -15.41 11.51
N ILE A 151 17.85 -15.66 11.72
CA ILE A 151 16.83 -14.67 12.12
C ILE A 151 16.38 -14.87 13.57
N ASP A 152 16.38 -13.79 14.36
CA ASP A 152 15.74 -13.75 15.68
C ASP A 152 14.23 -13.56 15.54
N ARG A 153 13.48 -14.64 15.67
CA ARG A 153 12.01 -14.64 15.54
C ARG A 153 11.28 -13.77 16.57
N SER A 154 11.92 -13.50 17.70
CA SER A 154 11.34 -12.67 18.76
C SER A 154 11.48 -11.17 18.47
N ARG A 155 12.35 -10.80 17.52
CA ARG A 155 12.69 -9.42 17.16
C ARG A 155 12.41 -9.15 15.68
N VAL A 156 11.21 -9.51 15.21
CA VAL A 156 10.75 -9.21 13.84
C VAL A 156 9.88 -7.97 13.89
N VAL A 157 10.25 -6.96 13.13
CA VAL A 157 9.47 -5.73 12.93
C VAL A 157 8.95 -5.70 11.49
N VAL A 158 7.69 -5.39 11.30
CA VAL A 158 7.12 -5.17 9.96
C VAL A 158 7.22 -3.70 9.59
N PHE A 159 7.63 -3.42 8.37
CA PHE A 159 7.73 -2.07 7.85
C PHE A 159 6.89 -1.96 6.59
N GLY A 160 5.93 -1.04 6.56
CA GLY A 160 5.11 -0.76 5.38
C GLY A 160 5.21 0.70 4.95
N ARG A 161 5.36 0.93 3.65
CA ARG A 161 5.31 2.27 3.07
C ARG A 161 4.11 2.39 2.13
N SER A 162 3.29 3.44 2.28
CA SER A 162 2.15 3.71 1.40
C SER A 162 1.27 2.45 1.23
N LEU A 163 1.14 1.88 0.03
CA LEU A 163 0.41 0.63 -0.20
C LEU A 163 0.80 -0.48 0.77
N GLY A 164 2.10 -0.63 1.03
CA GLY A 164 2.65 -1.65 1.93
C GLY A 164 2.21 -1.51 3.39
N THR A 165 1.66 -0.37 3.81
CA THR A 165 1.17 -0.20 5.19
C THR A 165 -0.03 -1.08 5.50
N ALA A 166 -0.89 -1.33 4.51
CA ALA A 166 -2.01 -2.27 4.68
C ALA A 166 -1.50 -3.72 4.82
N LEU A 167 -0.49 -4.10 4.06
CA LEU A 167 0.12 -5.44 4.15
C LEU A 167 0.84 -5.63 5.47
N ALA A 168 1.58 -4.63 5.94
CA ALA A 168 2.25 -4.65 7.24
C ALA A 168 1.24 -4.72 8.40
N ALA A 169 0.14 -3.95 8.34
CA ALA A 169 -0.92 -4.00 9.34
C ALA A 169 -1.64 -5.34 9.36
N HIS A 170 -1.90 -5.94 8.18
CA HIS A 170 -2.49 -7.27 8.04
C HIS A 170 -1.58 -8.35 8.61
N LEU A 171 -0.31 -8.33 8.24
CA LEU A 171 0.68 -9.28 8.74
C LEU A 171 0.80 -9.20 10.28
N ALA A 172 0.88 -7.99 10.83
CA ALA A 172 0.97 -7.76 12.27
C ALA A 172 -0.27 -8.29 13.02
N ALA A 173 -1.47 -8.25 12.41
CA ALA A 173 -2.68 -8.82 12.99
C ALA A 173 -2.74 -10.36 12.91
N ALA A 174 -1.95 -10.98 12.02
CA ALA A 174 -1.99 -12.40 11.73
C ALA A 174 -0.78 -13.21 12.25
N ARG A 175 0.34 -12.55 12.54
CA ARG A 175 1.60 -13.19 12.97
C ARG A 175 2.24 -12.42 14.15
N PRO A 176 2.99 -13.09 15.01
CA PRO A 176 3.71 -12.43 16.10
C PRO A 176 4.84 -11.57 15.55
N VAL A 177 4.80 -10.27 15.85
CA VAL A 177 5.85 -9.31 15.51
C VAL A 177 6.16 -8.43 16.73
N ALA A 178 7.42 -7.97 16.84
CA ALA A 178 7.89 -7.13 17.93
C ALA A 178 7.42 -5.67 17.79
N GLY A 179 7.05 -5.24 16.60
CA GLY A 179 6.57 -3.89 16.33
C GLY A 179 6.21 -3.69 14.86
N ALA A 180 5.60 -2.54 14.58
CA ALA A 180 5.25 -2.12 13.22
C ALA A 180 5.72 -0.67 12.98
N ILE A 181 6.30 -0.42 11.81
CA ILE A 181 6.62 0.91 11.29
C ILE A 181 5.77 1.14 10.05
N LEU A 182 4.93 2.15 10.07
CA LEU A 182 4.02 2.48 8.96
C LEU A 182 4.30 3.90 8.47
N VAL A 183 4.74 4.03 7.22
CA VAL A 183 5.09 5.29 6.58
C VAL A 183 3.98 5.71 5.63
N SER A 184 3.41 6.89 5.85
CA SER A 184 2.20 7.36 5.18
C SER A 184 1.09 6.31 5.21
N PRO A 185 0.69 5.79 6.39
CA PRO A 185 -0.37 4.81 6.50
C PRO A 185 -1.73 5.42 6.11
N TYR A 186 -2.68 4.56 5.74
CA TYR A 186 -4.04 4.97 5.42
C TYR A 186 -5.06 3.98 6.00
N ASP A 187 -6.29 4.46 6.19
CA ASP A 187 -7.40 3.67 6.72
C ASP A 187 -7.91 2.62 5.72
N SER A 188 -8.12 3.02 4.46
CA SER A 188 -8.46 2.13 3.35
C SER A 188 -8.19 2.79 2.00
N LEU A 189 -7.84 1.99 0.99
CA LEU A 189 -7.68 2.51 -0.38
C LEU A 189 -9.01 3.07 -0.93
N THR A 190 -10.14 2.56 -0.45
CA THR A 190 -11.46 3.11 -0.75
C THR A 190 -11.61 4.54 -0.26
N ALA A 191 -11.15 4.86 0.96
CA ALA A 191 -11.25 6.22 1.51
C ALA A 191 -10.30 7.18 0.78
N VAL A 192 -9.07 6.76 0.51
CA VAL A 192 -8.11 7.51 -0.31
C VAL A 192 -8.69 7.80 -1.70
N GLY A 193 -9.24 6.77 -2.36
CA GLY A 193 -9.84 6.93 -3.68
C GLY A 193 -11.04 7.88 -3.71
N LYS A 194 -11.87 7.89 -2.66
CA LYS A 194 -13.00 8.86 -2.56
C LYS A 194 -12.52 10.30 -2.42
N GLU A 195 -11.41 10.51 -1.76
CA GLU A 195 -10.84 11.84 -1.58
C GLU A 195 -10.28 12.40 -2.89
N HIS A 196 -9.55 11.57 -3.65
CA HIS A 196 -9.00 11.96 -4.94
C HIS A 196 -10.02 12.00 -6.08
N TYR A 197 -11.07 11.18 -6.01
CA TYR A 197 -12.10 11.04 -7.06
C TYR A 197 -13.51 11.14 -6.47
N PRO A 198 -13.90 12.30 -5.89
CA PRO A 198 -15.19 12.46 -5.17
C PRO A 198 -16.40 12.29 -6.08
N TRP A 199 -16.25 12.48 -7.39
CA TRP A 199 -17.29 12.32 -8.40
C TRP A 199 -17.49 10.85 -8.85
N LEU A 200 -16.57 9.95 -8.49
CA LEU A 200 -16.61 8.52 -8.85
C LEU A 200 -17.22 7.71 -7.71
N PRO A 201 -18.13 6.76 -7.96
CA PRO A 201 -18.66 5.87 -6.92
C PRO A 201 -17.61 4.79 -6.54
N VAL A 202 -16.48 5.25 -5.98
CA VAL A 202 -15.30 4.43 -5.65
C VAL A 202 -15.67 3.19 -4.85
N SER A 203 -16.57 3.31 -3.88
CA SER A 203 -16.98 2.16 -3.03
C SER A 203 -17.62 1.02 -3.80
N LEU A 204 -18.24 1.30 -4.96
CA LEU A 204 -18.90 0.32 -5.81
C LEU A 204 -17.94 -0.25 -6.85
N LEU A 205 -17.02 0.57 -7.34
CA LEU A 205 -16.15 0.22 -8.46
C LEU A 205 -14.84 -0.44 -8.00
N LEU A 206 -14.31 -0.05 -6.83
CA LEU A 206 -13.00 -0.49 -6.37
C LEU A 206 -13.02 -1.95 -5.91
N ARG A 207 -12.21 -2.79 -6.56
CA ARG A 207 -12.02 -4.21 -6.23
C ARG A 207 -11.03 -4.42 -5.08
N HIS A 208 -9.93 -3.67 -5.10
CA HIS A 208 -8.84 -3.75 -4.12
C HIS A 208 -9.00 -2.66 -3.07
N ARG A 209 -9.57 -3.01 -1.93
CA ARG A 209 -9.99 -2.04 -0.89
C ARG A 209 -8.90 -1.75 0.12
N PHE A 210 -8.00 -2.69 0.37
CA PHE A 210 -6.92 -2.62 1.36
C PHE A 210 -7.40 -1.93 2.64
N ASN A 211 -8.33 -2.59 3.34
CA ASN A 211 -8.94 -2.05 4.56
C ASN A 211 -8.02 -2.25 5.77
N ALA A 212 -6.98 -1.41 5.87
CA ALA A 212 -6.00 -1.47 6.95
C ALA A 212 -6.60 -1.13 8.31
N LEU A 213 -7.70 -0.37 8.36
CA LEU A 213 -8.40 -0.03 9.59
C LEU A 213 -8.93 -1.25 10.34
N ALA A 214 -9.44 -2.24 9.60
CA ALA A 214 -9.97 -3.47 10.18
C ALA A 214 -8.86 -4.29 10.88
N ASP A 215 -7.65 -4.27 10.36
CA ASP A 215 -6.49 -4.94 10.95
C ASP A 215 -5.89 -4.12 12.09
N ALA A 216 -5.83 -2.80 11.96
CA ALA A 216 -5.27 -1.89 12.97
C ALA A 216 -5.92 -2.08 14.36
N SER A 217 -7.24 -2.26 14.42
CA SER A 217 -7.97 -2.47 15.67
C SER A 217 -7.62 -3.77 16.42
N ARG A 218 -6.99 -4.73 15.73
CA ARG A 218 -6.53 -6.01 16.31
C ARG A 218 -5.07 -5.98 16.75
N ASN A 219 -4.31 -4.99 16.31
CA ASN A 219 -2.88 -4.87 16.53
C ASN A 219 -2.57 -4.29 17.92
N ARG A 220 -1.78 -5.02 18.71
CA ARG A 220 -1.43 -4.67 20.10
C ARG A 220 0.05 -4.41 20.32
N MET A 221 0.90 -4.73 19.33
CA MET A 221 2.33 -4.44 19.39
C MET A 221 2.59 -2.93 19.20
N PRO A 222 3.77 -2.44 19.59
CA PRO A 222 4.16 -1.05 19.38
C PRO A 222 4.11 -0.65 17.90
N LEU A 223 3.63 0.57 17.63
CA LEU A 223 3.56 1.20 16.34
C LEU A 223 4.38 2.50 16.29
N LEU A 224 5.19 2.67 15.25
CA LEU A 224 5.66 3.96 14.78
C LEU A 224 4.91 4.32 13.49
N ALA A 225 4.09 5.35 13.53
CA ALA A 225 3.46 5.92 12.33
C ALA A 225 4.24 7.17 11.92
N VAL A 226 4.79 7.18 10.70
CA VAL A 226 5.54 8.31 10.17
C VAL A 226 4.75 8.95 9.03
N VAL A 227 4.56 10.26 9.09
CA VAL A 227 3.80 11.02 8.11
C VAL A 227 4.55 12.25 7.64
N GLY A 228 4.41 12.59 6.37
CA GLY A 228 4.88 13.86 5.84
C GLY A 228 3.85 14.96 6.09
N GLU A 229 4.31 16.11 6.61
CA GLU A 229 3.42 17.25 6.86
C GLU A 229 2.74 17.75 5.57
N ALA A 230 3.43 17.65 4.43
CA ALA A 230 2.95 18.07 3.11
C ALA A 230 2.56 16.88 2.22
N ASP A 231 2.18 15.74 2.80
CA ASP A 231 1.73 14.57 2.04
C ASP A 231 0.34 14.82 1.44
N THR A 232 0.30 15.01 0.11
CA THR A 232 -0.94 15.23 -0.65
C THR A 232 -1.46 13.95 -1.32
N ILE A 233 -0.72 12.84 -1.25
CA ILE A 233 -1.15 11.55 -1.80
C ILE A 233 -1.91 10.76 -0.74
N ILE A 234 -1.36 10.68 0.47
CA ILE A 234 -2.06 10.17 1.65
C ILE A 234 -2.11 11.30 2.67
N PRO A 235 -3.19 12.09 2.68
CA PRO A 235 -3.34 13.18 3.63
C PRO A 235 -3.19 12.69 5.08
N PRO A 236 -2.55 13.48 5.97
CA PRO A 236 -2.30 13.08 7.36
C PRO A 236 -3.55 12.60 8.11
N GLU A 237 -4.74 13.07 7.73
CA GLU A 237 -6.02 12.64 8.30
C GLU A 237 -6.31 11.15 8.04
N ARG A 238 -5.92 10.64 6.86
CA ARG A 238 -6.06 9.21 6.54
C ARG A 238 -5.13 8.36 7.40
N SER A 239 -3.91 8.84 7.58
CA SER A 239 -2.93 8.22 8.48
C SER A 239 -3.40 8.26 9.93
N ARG A 240 -4.02 9.37 10.34
CA ARG A 240 -4.53 9.55 11.70
C ARG A 240 -5.65 8.58 12.03
N ALA A 241 -6.56 8.32 11.09
CA ALA A 241 -7.64 7.37 11.28
C ALA A 241 -7.11 5.95 11.59
N LEU A 242 -6.08 5.50 10.88
CA LEU A 242 -5.44 4.21 11.16
C LEU A 242 -4.69 4.22 12.51
N PHE A 243 -3.92 5.28 12.75
CA PHE A 243 -3.18 5.45 14.02
C PHE A 243 -4.11 5.40 15.23
N ASP A 244 -5.24 6.11 15.19
CA ASP A 244 -6.19 6.16 16.31
C ASP A 244 -6.83 4.79 16.58
N ALA A 245 -7.05 3.99 15.54
CA ALA A 245 -7.60 2.64 15.62
C ALA A 245 -6.60 1.59 16.15
N TRP A 246 -5.30 1.86 16.08
CA TRP A 246 -4.29 0.94 16.61
C TRP A 246 -4.36 0.86 18.13
N THR A 247 -4.44 -0.36 18.69
CA THR A 247 -4.72 -0.55 20.12
C THR A 247 -3.47 -0.69 20.98
N GLY A 248 -2.30 -0.98 20.39
CA GLY A 248 -1.01 -1.05 21.08
C GLY A 248 -0.41 0.32 21.41
N PRO A 249 0.73 0.34 22.13
CA PRO A 249 1.53 1.56 22.29
C PRO A 249 1.86 2.14 20.92
N LYS A 250 1.78 3.46 20.76
CA LYS A 250 1.92 4.07 19.43
C LYS A 250 2.57 5.45 19.49
N THR A 251 3.47 5.69 18.55
CA THR A 251 4.20 6.95 18.37
C THR A 251 3.83 7.54 17.02
N TRP A 252 3.52 8.84 17.04
CA TRP A 252 3.21 9.61 15.84
C TRP A 252 4.38 10.54 15.52
N LEU A 253 5.04 10.31 14.39
CA LEU A 253 6.18 11.12 13.94
C LEU A 253 5.78 11.89 12.69
N VAL A 254 5.85 13.22 12.77
CA VAL A 254 5.66 14.11 11.63
C VAL A 254 7.01 14.55 11.10
N VAL A 255 7.23 14.44 9.81
CA VAL A 255 8.42 14.97 9.13
C VAL A 255 8.06 16.31 8.51
N PRO A 256 8.55 17.44 9.05
CA PRO A 256 8.20 18.77 8.59
C PRO A 256 8.55 18.99 7.12
N GLY A 257 7.60 19.59 6.38
CA GLY A 257 7.76 19.92 4.96
C GLY A 257 7.88 18.74 3.99
N ALA A 258 7.92 17.49 4.50
CA ALA A 258 8.03 16.32 3.64
C ALA A 258 6.70 15.98 2.98
N GLY A 259 6.75 15.69 1.68
CA GLY A 259 5.67 15.07 0.93
C GLY A 259 5.82 13.55 0.89
N HIS A 260 4.87 12.87 0.25
CA HIS A 260 4.78 11.41 0.18
C HIS A 260 6.07 10.70 -0.26
N ASN A 261 6.77 11.26 -1.23
CA ASN A 261 7.96 10.65 -1.83
C ASN A 261 9.28 11.21 -1.31
N THR A 262 9.27 12.14 -0.35
CA THR A 262 10.48 12.79 0.17
C THR A 262 10.78 12.48 1.63
N LEU A 263 9.94 11.67 2.30
CA LEU A 263 10.11 11.27 3.70
C LEU A 263 11.48 10.64 3.97
N GLY A 264 11.92 9.71 3.15
CA GLY A 264 13.19 9.00 3.30
C GLY A 264 14.44 9.87 3.09
N ALA A 265 14.30 11.10 2.62
CA ALA A 265 15.41 12.05 2.52
C ALA A 265 15.67 12.82 3.83
N SER A 266 14.87 12.62 4.85
CA SER A 266 14.93 13.35 6.13
C SER A 266 15.69 12.57 7.20
N GLU A 267 16.63 13.22 7.89
CA GLU A 267 17.30 12.65 9.08
C GLU A 267 16.28 12.35 10.19
N ILE A 268 15.27 13.23 10.39
CA ILE A 268 14.19 13.02 11.39
C ILE A 268 13.47 11.69 11.15
N PHE A 269 13.26 11.34 9.89
CA PHE A 269 12.66 10.05 9.51
C PHE A 269 13.52 8.88 9.99
N TRP A 270 14.81 8.90 9.62
CA TRP A 270 15.73 7.79 9.94
C TRP A 270 16.09 7.71 11.43
N ASP A 271 16.21 8.85 12.11
CA ASP A 271 16.39 8.89 13.56
C ASP A 271 15.20 8.26 14.29
N GLY A 272 13.98 8.57 13.84
CA GLY A 272 12.76 7.95 14.37
C GLY A 272 12.72 6.44 14.16
N VAL A 273 13.08 5.99 12.95
CA VAL A 273 13.17 4.56 12.61
C VAL A 273 14.23 3.86 13.47
N ALA A 274 15.44 4.42 13.53
CA ALA A 274 16.54 3.84 14.32
C ALA A 274 16.21 3.77 15.80
N HIS A 275 15.63 4.84 16.37
CA HIS A 275 15.18 4.86 17.76
C HIS A 275 14.13 3.78 18.04
N PHE A 276 13.11 3.67 17.18
CA PHE A 276 12.09 2.63 17.33
C PHE A 276 12.68 1.23 17.29
N LEU A 277 13.60 0.96 16.35
CA LEU A 277 14.25 -0.35 16.22
C LEU A 277 15.18 -0.66 17.41
N ALA A 278 15.87 0.33 17.97
CA ALA A 278 16.76 0.14 19.12
C ALA A 278 16.04 -0.33 20.40
N GLU A 279 14.74 -0.05 20.50
CA GLU A 279 13.92 -0.50 21.61
C GLU A 279 13.32 -1.93 21.41
N ARG A 280 13.61 -2.63 20.30
CA ARG A 280 13.04 -3.94 19.92
C ARG A 280 14.12 -5.03 19.77
#